data_fc64889b0aea3f6a1782297d627f428a
#
_entry.id   fc64889b0aea3f6a1782297d627f428a
#
_cell.length_a   1.000
_cell.length_b   1.000
_cell.length_c   1.000
_cell.angle_alpha   90.00
_cell.angle_beta   90.00
_cell.angle_gamma   90.00
#
_symmetry.space_group_name_H-M   'P 1'
#
loop_
_entity.id
_entity.type
_entity.pdbx_description
1 polymer ?
#
loop_
_entity_poly.entity_id
_entity_poly.type
_entity_poly.pdbx_seq_one_letter_code
_entity_poly.pdbx_strand_id
1 'polypeptide(L)'
;RLEYRHTNEAKCEGVARELANVISEEIISLGMKETDFIGPVPCYTRKLYGRFRWQIILRGPNPVPLLQGLPLRGWIVEVDPPNLL
;
A
#
# COMPACT_ATOMS: atom_id res chain seq x y z
N ARG A 1 2.76 2.98 5.13
CA ARG A 1 3.07 3.11 3.70
C ARG A 1 3.49 1.74 3.15
N LEU A 2 2.84 1.34 2.09
CA LEU A 2 3.14 0.09 1.38
C LEU A 2 3.71 0.44 0.02
N GLU A 3 4.85 -0.15 -0.31
CA GLU A 3 5.51 0.10 -1.59
C GLU A 3 5.80 -1.21 -2.31
N TYR A 4 5.45 -1.25 -3.59
CA TYR A 4 5.76 -2.38 -4.45
C TYR A 4 6.70 -1.92 -5.56
N ARG A 5 7.71 -2.72 -5.86
CA ARG A 5 8.70 -2.45 -6.90
C ARG A 5 8.72 -3.56 -7.93
N HIS A 6 8.80 -3.19 -9.19
CA HIS A 6 8.88 -4.16 -10.27
C HIS A 6 9.56 -3.53 -11.49
N THR A 7 10.23 -4.36 -12.29
CA THR A 7 10.89 -3.89 -13.52
C THR A 7 9.90 -3.54 -14.63
N ASN A 8 8.68 -4.07 -14.57
CA ASN A 8 7.61 -3.79 -15.52
C ASN A 8 6.56 -2.92 -14.86
N GLU A 9 6.32 -1.73 -15.41
CA GLU A 9 5.39 -0.78 -14.77
C GLU A 9 3.95 -1.29 -14.77
N ALA A 10 3.50 -1.88 -15.86
CA ALA A 10 2.13 -2.38 -15.93
C ALA A 10 1.88 -3.46 -14.89
N LYS A 11 2.85 -4.34 -14.66
CA LYS A 11 2.75 -5.36 -13.61
C LYS A 11 2.81 -4.75 -12.23
N CYS A 12 3.66 -3.75 -12.03
CA CYS A 12 3.77 -3.04 -10.76
C CYS A 12 2.43 -2.39 -10.39
N GLU A 13 1.85 -1.68 -11.33
CA GLU A 13 0.53 -1.05 -11.14
C GLU A 13 -0.55 -2.10 -10.90
N GLY A 14 -0.55 -3.19 -11.67
CA GLY A 14 -1.55 -4.26 -11.53
C GLY A 14 -1.53 -4.88 -10.14
N VAL A 15 -0.34 -5.20 -9.63
CA VAL A 15 -0.20 -5.75 -8.28
C VAL A 15 -0.68 -4.73 -7.23
N ALA A 16 -0.34 -3.47 -7.42
CA ALA A 16 -0.76 -2.41 -6.49
C ALA A 16 -2.28 -2.25 -6.48
N ARG A 17 -2.93 -2.30 -7.64
CA ARG A 17 -4.39 -2.22 -7.73
C ARG A 17 -5.08 -3.42 -7.11
N GLU A 18 -4.53 -4.61 -7.29
CA GLU A 18 -5.07 -5.81 -6.64
C GLU A 18 -5.00 -5.69 -5.12
N LEU A 19 -3.88 -5.22 -4.59
CA LEU A 19 -3.78 -5.03 -3.14
C LEU A 19 -4.77 -3.97 -2.65
N ALA A 20 -4.97 -2.89 -3.40
CA ALA A 20 -5.94 -1.87 -3.03
C ALA A 20 -7.36 -2.45 -2.93
N ASN A 21 -7.73 -3.35 -3.83
CA ASN A 21 -9.02 -4.03 -3.77
C ASN A 21 -9.13 -4.90 -2.52
N VAL A 22 -8.07 -5.64 -2.19
CA VAL A 22 -8.06 -6.47 -0.97
C VAL A 22 -8.14 -5.59 0.27
N ILE A 23 -7.42 -4.48 0.30
CA ILE A 23 -7.49 -3.52 1.41
C ILE A 23 -8.91 -3.02 1.61
N SER A 24 -9.57 -2.63 0.52
CA SER A 24 -10.94 -2.14 0.58
C SER A 24 -11.89 -3.19 1.17
N GLU A 25 -11.76 -4.43 0.72
CA GLU A 25 -12.58 -5.53 1.24
C GLU A 25 -12.30 -5.80 2.71
N GLU A 26 -11.04 -5.79 3.12
CA GLU A 26 -10.65 -6.02 4.51
C GLU A 26 -11.14 -4.91 5.44
N ILE A 27 -11.07 -3.66 5.01
CA ILE A 27 -11.59 -2.53 5.78
C ILE A 27 -13.09 -2.73 6.06
N ILE A 28 -13.83 -3.14 5.06
CA ILE A 28 -15.26 -3.42 5.20
C ILE A 28 -15.48 -4.61 6.11
N SER A 29 -14.78 -5.69 5.88
CA SER A 29 -14.91 -6.93 6.66
C SER A 29 -14.60 -6.74 8.13
N LEU A 30 -13.59 -5.93 8.45
CA LEU A 30 -13.18 -5.66 9.82
C LEU A 30 -13.97 -4.52 10.47
N GLY A 31 -14.82 -3.84 9.71
CA GLY A 31 -15.60 -2.72 10.22
C GLY A 31 -14.75 -1.52 10.63
N MET A 32 -13.64 -1.29 9.95
CA MET A 32 -12.69 -0.23 10.31
C MET A 32 -13.13 1.11 9.73
N LYS A 33 -14.08 1.75 10.39
CA LYS A 33 -14.73 2.97 9.87
C LYS A 33 -13.82 4.19 9.80
N GLU A 34 -12.77 4.22 10.60
CA GLU A 34 -11.85 5.35 10.64
C GLU A 34 -10.57 5.10 9.83
N THR A 35 -10.52 4.00 9.10
CA THR A 35 -9.38 3.62 8.29
C THR A 35 -9.71 3.81 6.81
N ASP A 36 -8.81 4.47 6.10
CA ASP A 36 -8.89 4.60 4.66
C ASP A 36 -7.49 4.48 4.05
N PHE A 37 -7.40 4.64 2.75
CA PHE A 37 -6.11 4.59 2.09
C PHE A 37 -6.09 5.52 0.88
N ILE A 38 -4.89 5.92 0.51
CA ILE A 38 -4.62 6.70 -0.69
C ILE A 38 -3.83 5.83 -1.64
N GLY A 39 -4.20 5.83 -2.90
CA GLY A 39 -3.51 5.08 -3.95
C GLY A 39 -4.34 3.92 -4.49
N PRO A 40 -3.73 3.08 -5.32
CA PRO A 40 -2.29 3.08 -5.61
C PRO A 40 -1.88 4.25 -6.49
N VAL A 41 -0.72 4.83 -6.19
CA VAL A 41 -0.13 5.91 -6.97
C VAL A 41 1.36 5.65 -7.14
N PRO A 42 1.98 6.16 -8.22
CA PRO A 42 3.44 6.05 -8.33
C PRO A 42 4.10 6.85 -7.20
N CYS A 43 5.26 6.37 -6.78
CA CYS A 43 6.08 7.14 -5.85
C CYS A 43 6.61 8.40 -6.54
N TYR A 44 7.02 9.40 -5.74
CA TYR A 44 7.56 10.64 -6.28
C TYR A 44 8.70 10.36 -7.27
N THR A 45 9.63 9.49 -6.89
CA THR A 45 10.60 8.93 -7.84
C THR A 45 10.01 7.61 -8.34
N ARG A 46 9.31 7.68 -9.49
CA ARG A 46 8.55 6.54 -10.01
C ARG A 46 9.41 5.35 -10.36
N LYS A 47 10.64 5.60 -10.82
CA LYS A 47 11.58 4.56 -11.20
C LYS A 47 12.89 4.75 -10.45
N LEU A 48 13.36 3.70 -9.78
CA LEU A 48 14.59 3.74 -9.00
C LEU A 48 15.36 2.44 -9.22
N TYR A 49 16.65 2.56 -9.61
CA TYR A 49 17.50 1.41 -9.90
C TYR A 49 16.87 0.41 -10.87
N GLY A 50 16.24 0.94 -11.93
CA GLY A 50 15.61 0.12 -12.96
C GLY A 50 14.26 -0.48 -12.58
N ARG A 51 13.73 -0.16 -11.42
CA ARG A 51 12.43 -0.67 -10.97
C ARG A 51 11.43 0.46 -10.81
N PHE A 52 10.21 0.23 -11.27
CA PHE A 52 9.10 1.13 -11.02
C PHE A 52 8.60 0.93 -9.59
N ARG A 53 8.11 2.01 -8.99
CA ARG A 53 7.69 2.04 -7.59
C ARG A 53 6.29 2.60 -7.49
N TRP A 54 5.39 1.81 -6.93
CA TRP A 54 4.00 2.23 -6.66
C TRP A 54 3.71 2.08 -5.19
N GLN A 55 2.87 2.95 -4.65
CA GLN A 55 2.63 2.97 -3.21
C GLN A 55 1.15 3.08 -2.88
N ILE A 56 0.81 2.59 -1.71
CA ILE A 56 -0.48 2.76 -1.06
C ILE A 56 -0.20 3.29 0.33
N ILE A 57 -0.90 4.35 0.72
CA ILE A 57 -0.73 4.95 2.04
C ILE A 57 -1.98 4.66 2.85
N LEU A 58 -1.82 3.91 3.94
CA LEU A 58 -2.91 3.62 4.86
C LEU A 58 -2.99 4.71 5.90
N ARG A 59 -4.21 5.13 6.23
CA ARG A 59 -4.49 6.14 7.25
C ARG A 59 -5.51 5.58 8.22
N GLY A 60 -5.27 5.79 9.50
CA GLY A 60 -6.19 5.34 10.54
C GLY A 60 -5.46 5.21 11.87
N PRO A 61 -6.23 5.04 12.96
CA PRO A 61 -5.63 5.02 14.30
C PRO A 61 -4.79 3.77 14.56
N ASN A 62 -5.11 2.63 13.98
CA ASN A 62 -4.36 1.40 14.19
C ASN A 62 -4.43 0.51 12.95
N PRO A 63 -3.38 0.50 12.11
CA PRO A 63 -3.38 -0.32 10.91
C PRO A 63 -3.01 -1.78 11.14
N VAL A 64 -2.56 -2.17 12.34
CA VAL A 64 -2.03 -3.50 12.59
C VAL A 64 -3.02 -4.63 12.24
N PRO A 65 -4.29 -4.60 12.67
CA PRO A 65 -5.21 -5.67 12.30
C PRO A 65 -5.39 -5.80 10.78
N LEU A 66 -5.38 -4.68 10.07
CA LEU A 66 -5.49 -4.67 8.62
C LEU A 66 -4.26 -5.31 7.99
N LEU A 67 -3.07 -4.89 8.42
CA LEU A 67 -1.81 -5.41 7.87
C LEU A 67 -1.66 -6.91 8.06
N GLN A 68 -2.15 -7.44 9.16
CA GLN A 68 -2.07 -8.88 9.44
C GLN A 68 -2.88 -9.72 8.46
N GLY A 69 -3.92 -9.16 7.88
CA GLY A 69 -4.77 -9.86 6.92
C GLY A 69 -4.38 -9.67 5.46
N LEU A 70 -3.35 -8.89 5.16
CA LEU A 70 -2.99 -8.56 3.78
C LEU A 70 -1.89 -9.48 3.24
N PRO A 71 -1.93 -9.81 1.93
CA PRO A 71 -0.87 -10.59 1.28
C PRO A 71 0.30 -9.68 0.93
N LEU A 72 1.15 -9.37 1.91
CA LEU A 72 2.22 -8.39 1.75
C LEU A 72 3.55 -8.96 1.30
N ARG A 73 3.58 -10.20 0.85
CA ARG A 73 4.82 -10.80 0.34
C ARG A 73 5.32 -10.02 -0.86
N GLY A 74 6.57 -9.58 -0.80
CA GLY A 74 7.16 -8.77 -1.87
C GLY A 74 6.93 -7.28 -1.72
N TRP A 75 6.16 -6.86 -0.71
CA TRP A 75 5.92 -5.46 -0.43
C TRP A 75 6.89 -4.93 0.63
N ILE A 76 7.24 -3.66 0.50
CA ILE A 76 7.99 -2.96 1.53
C ILE A 76 6.96 -2.25 2.41
N VAL A 77 7.01 -2.54 3.71
CA VAL A 77 6.09 -1.96 4.68
C VAL A 77 6.87 -0.97 5.54
N GLU A 78 6.43 0.28 5.53
CA GLU A 78 7.01 1.31 6.39
C GLU A 78 5.93 1.82 7.32
N VAL A 79 6.22 1.82 8.61
CA VAL A 79 5.38 2.45 9.61
C VAL A 79 5.91 3.86 9.78
N ASP A 80 5.11 4.82 9.34
CA ASP A 80 5.53 6.21 9.37
C ASP A 80 5.51 6.76 10.79
N PRO A 81 6.45 7.61 11.14
CA PRO A 81 6.41 8.28 12.43
C PRO A 81 5.20 9.21 12.51
N PRO A 82 4.69 9.49 13.73
CA PRO A 82 3.50 10.31 13.88
C PRO A 82 3.59 11.71 13.27
N ASN A 83 4.76 12.22 13.11
CA ASN A 83 4.98 13.55 12.55
C ASN A 83 5.59 13.46 11.15
N LEU A 84 4.88 12.86 10.26
CA LEU A 84 5.27 12.77 8.87
C LEU A 84 5.44 14.14 8.23
N LEU A 85 6.54 14.31 7.59
CA LEU A 85 6.80 15.50 6.80
C LEU A 85 7.27 15.12 5.41
#